data_e66179b43f1554a88c9f4d50114def89
#
_entry.id   e66179b43f1554a88c9f4d50114def89
#
_cell.length_a   1.000
_cell.length_b   1.000
_cell.length_c   1.000
_cell.angle_alpha   90.00
_cell.angle_beta   90.00
_cell.angle_gamma   90.00
#
_symmetry.space_group_name_H-M   'P 1'
#
loop_
_entity.id
_entity.type
_entity.pdbx_description
1 polymer ?
#
loop_
_entity_poly.entity_id
_entity_poly.type
_entity_poly.pdbx_seq_one_letter_code
_entity_poly.pdbx_strand_id
1 'polypeptide(L)'
;MHPWPDRNPLAHWRWSLESFAVYAPDEVDCYTSVVAAYVALLRGINVGGKNLIKMPELKACFEAGGFKGVVTYIQSGNVLLRSTGSDSAALARRIEEMLTSTFGYQASVVLRSRAQMRAVVERAPEGFGVDPEAFRYDVIFLKEPLTARAALKSVPTRQGVDEVRAGRGVLYSSRLIIRAAQSHLSKVVSLPIYQSMTIRNWKTTTTLLRMMDEPGRS
;
A
#
# COMPACT_ATOMS: atom_id res chain seq x y z
N MET A 1 -1.10 5.22 85.46
CA MET A 1 -1.88 6.33 86.05
C MET A 1 -2.04 7.40 85.01
N HIS A 2 -3.29 7.64 84.61
CA HIS A 2 -3.78 8.78 83.84
C HIS A 2 -3.44 10.14 84.47
N PRO A 3 -3.74 11.27 83.82
CA PRO A 3 -4.64 11.57 82.71
C PRO A 3 -4.20 12.60 81.64
N TRP A 4 -4.95 12.66 80.60
CA TRP A 4 -5.11 13.75 79.64
C TRP A 4 -5.64 15.02 80.23
N PRO A 5 -5.47 16.20 79.58
CA PRO A 5 -6.64 16.99 79.29
C PRO A 5 -6.76 17.43 77.80
N ASP A 6 -8.01 17.39 77.35
CA ASP A 6 -8.54 18.08 76.19
C ASP A 6 -8.22 19.56 76.14
N ARG A 7 -7.97 20.06 74.96
CA ARG A 7 -8.43 21.40 74.52
C ARG A 7 -8.42 21.49 73.01
N ASN A 8 -9.64 21.47 72.46
CA ASN A 8 -9.99 22.04 71.16
C ASN A 8 -10.21 23.54 71.36
N PRO A 9 -9.73 24.41 70.48
CA PRO A 9 -10.53 25.51 70.03
C PRO A 9 -10.63 25.64 68.52
N LEU A 10 -11.85 25.50 68.05
CA LEU A 10 -12.31 26.07 66.83
C LEU A 10 -11.98 27.56 66.72
N ALA A 11 -11.18 27.95 65.78
CA ALA A 11 -11.04 29.34 65.36
C ALA A 11 -10.86 29.40 63.83
N HIS A 12 -11.94 29.74 63.20
CA HIS A 12 -12.07 30.65 62.05
C HIS A 12 -10.91 30.78 61.10
N TRP A 13 -10.99 30.01 59.98
CA TRP A 13 -10.46 30.50 58.72
C TRP A 13 -11.59 30.42 57.67
N ARG A 14 -12.26 31.55 57.50
CA ARG A 14 -13.15 31.85 56.42
C ARG A 14 -12.27 32.12 55.20
N TRP A 15 -12.12 31.14 54.29
CA TRP A 15 -11.54 31.38 52.98
C TRP A 15 -12.68 31.74 52.03
N SER A 16 -12.59 32.96 51.56
CA SER A 16 -13.40 33.56 50.54
C SER A 16 -13.31 32.72 49.26
N LEU A 17 -14.44 32.24 48.77
CA LEU A 17 -14.58 31.65 47.45
C LEU A 17 -14.61 32.76 46.40
N GLU A 18 -13.46 33.29 46.06
CA GLU A 18 -13.33 34.13 44.88
C GLU A 18 -12.11 33.70 44.06
N SER A 19 -12.36 33.32 42.78
CA SER A 19 -11.42 33.29 41.66
C SER A 19 -10.34 32.24 41.69
N PHE A 20 -10.69 30.98 41.51
CA PHE A 20 -9.88 30.09 40.64
C PHE A 20 -10.68 29.81 39.38
N ALA A 21 -10.51 30.65 38.39
CA ALA A 21 -10.73 30.26 37.01
C ALA A 21 -9.81 29.06 36.73
N VAL A 22 -10.40 27.87 36.77
CA VAL A 22 -9.78 26.66 36.28
C VAL A 22 -9.57 26.90 34.79
N TYR A 23 -8.34 27.26 34.44
CA TYR A 23 -7.83 27.20 33.08
C TYR A 23 -7.83 25.72 32.73
N ALA A 24 -8.93 25.26 32.12
CA ALA A 24 -8.94 24.00 31.41
C ALA A 24 -7.89 24.16 30.30
N PRO A 25 -6.82 23.37 30.27
CA PRO A 25 -6.01 23.34 29.07
C PRO A 25 -6.97 22.84 27.97
N ASP A 26 -7.11 23.65 26.90
CA ASP A 26 -7.69 23.19 25.66
C ASP A 26 -7.05 21.83 25.36
N GLU A 27 -7.87 20.78 25.36
CA GLU A 27 -7.49 19.50 24.78
C GLU A 27 -7.14 19.78 23.33
N VAL A 28 -5.88 20.09 23.09
CA VAL A 28 -5.29 20.01 21.78
C VAL A 28 -5.30 18.52 21.47
N ASP A 29 -6.41 18.07 20.88
CA ASP A 29 -6.51 16.78 20.22
C ASP A 29 -5.45 16.77 19.12
N CYS A 30 -4.21 16.56 19.54
CA CYS A 30 -3.08 16.33 18.64
C CYS A 30 -3.15 14.90 18.12
N TYR A 31 -4.27 14.56 17.45
CA TYR A 31 -4.28 13.52 16.44
C TYR A 31 -3.42 14.03 15.28
N THR A 32 -2.12 13.95 15.44
CA THR A 32 -1.22 13.99 14.30
C THR A 32 -1.57 12.77 13.44
N SER A 33 -2.48 12.99 12.50
CA SER A 33 -2.84 11.97 11.52
C SER A 33 -1.56 11.57 10.78
N VAL A 34 -1.05 10.37 11.10
CA VAL A 34 0.19 9.86 10.51
C VAL A 34 -0.01 9.75 9.01
N VAL A 35 0.69 10.61 8.27
CA VAL A 35 0.69 10.57 6.81
C VAL A 35 1.47 9.36 6.35
N ALA A 36 0.80 8.36 5.84
CA ALA A 36 1.42 7.14 5.33
C ALA A 36 1.67 7.23 3.82
N ALA A 37 2.81 6.67 3.38
CA ALA A 37 3.14 6.53 1.97
C ALA A 37 2.59 5.21 1.42
N TYR A 38 1.96 5.31 0.26
CA TYR A 38 1.38 4.19 -0.48
C TYR A 38 1.85 4.17 -1.92
N VAL A 39 1.80 3.01 -2.54
CA VAL A 39 1.81 2.85 -3.99
C VAL A 39 0.50 2.21 -4.45
N ALA A 40 -0.18 2.86 -5.39
CA ALA A 40 -1.32 2.32 -6.11
C ALA A 40 -0.81 1.66 -7.40
N LEU A 41 -0.99 0.35 -7.50
CA LEU A 41 -0.65 -0.45 -8.66
C LEU A 41 -1.93 -0.66 -9.49
N LEU A 42 -2.10 0.15 -10.54
CA LEU A 42 -3.27 0.10 -11.41
C LEU A 42 -3.19 -1.12 -12.32
N ARG A 43 -4.36 -1.73 -12.55
CA ARG A 43 -4.48 -2.86 -13.46
C ARG A 43 -5.10 -2.41 -14.78
N GLY A 44 -4.55 -2.92 -15.89
CA GLY A 44 -5.18 -2.86 -17.21
C GLY A 44 -5.23 -1.48 -17.86
N ILE A 45 -4.38 -0.53 -17.45
CA ILE A 45 -4.17 0.73 -18.18
C ILE A 45 -2.98 0.62 -19.12
N ASN A 46 -3.05 1.31 -20.25
CA ASN A 46 -1.99 1.41 -21.26
C ASN A 46 -1.44 0.05 -21.73
N VAL A 47 -2.29 -0.98 -21.74
CA VAL A 47 -1.94 -2.34 -22.19
C VAL A 47 -2.78 -2.72 -23.39
N GLY A 48 -2.13 -3.17 -24.47
CA GLY A 48 -2.81 -3.63 -25.68
C GLY A 48 -3.69 -2.58 -26.35
N GLY A 49 -3.35 -1.29 -26.22
CA GLY A 49 -4.10 -0.18 -26.80
C GLY A 49 -5.42 0.15 -26.08
N LYS A 50 -5.69 -0.48 -24.94
CA LYS A 50 -6.88 -0.22 -24.12
C LYS A 50 -6.57 0.70 -22.95
N ASN A 51 -7.61 1.47 -22.52
CA ASN A 51 -7.52 2.38 -21.36
C ASN A 51 -6.28 3.26 -21.41
N LEU A 52 -6.12 3.97 -22.54
CA LEU A 52 -4.98 4.88 -22.73
C LEU A 52 -5.14 6.10 -21.83
N ILE A 53 -4.31 6.20 -20.83
CA ILE A 53 -4.29 7.30 -19.85
C ILE A 53 -2.90 7.92 -19.85
N LYS A 54 -2.81 9.21 -20.11
CA LYS A 54 -1.54 9.94 -20.03
C LYS A 54 -1.13 10.12 -18.57
N MET A 55 0.15 9.96 -18.29
CA MET A 55 0.65 10.03 -16.89
C MET A 55 0.41 11.40 -16.22
N PRO A 56 0.52 12.56 -16.92
CA PRO A 56 0.11 13.84 -16.33
C PRO A 56 -1.37 13.90 -15.96
N GLU A 57 -2.28 13.36 -16.80
CA GLU A 57 -3.72 13.30 -16.51
C GLU A 57 -4.02 12.40 -15.31
N LEU A 58 -3.33 11.25 -15.24
CA LEU A 58 -3.42 10.36 -14.09
C LEU A 58 -2.95 11.04 -12.80
N LYS A 59 -1.82 11.74 -12.83
CA LYS A 59 -1.32 12.52 -11.70
C LYS A 59 -2.32 13.57 -11.26
N ALA A 60 -2.83 14.39 -12.18
CA ALA A 60 -3.82 15.43 -11.89
C ALA A 60 -5.10 14.86 -11.27
N CYS A 61 -5.57 13.69 -11.73
CA CYS A 61 -6.72 13.02 -11.15
C CYS A 61 -6.49 12.66 -9.66
N PHE A 62 -5.34 12.11 -9.31
CA PHE A 62 -5.00 11.81 -7.91
C PHE A 62 -4.88 13.08 -7.07
N GLU A 63 -4.27 14.14 -7.58
CA GLU A 63 -4.13 15.42 -6.88
C GLU A 63 -5.50 16.08 -6.64
N ALA A 64 -6.39 16.06 -7.64
CA ALA A 64 -7.77 16.52 -7.51
C ALA A 64 -8.57 15.67 -6.51
N GLY A 65 -8.26 14.39 -6.38
CA GLY A 65 -8.79 13.49 -5.36
C GLY A 65 -8.28 13.77 -3.95
N GLY A 66 -7.43 14.80 -3.74
CA GLY A 66 -6.92 15.23 -2.43
C GLY A 66 -5.69 14.45 -1.95
N PHE A 67 -5.09 13.59 -2.78
CA PHE A 67 -3.86 12.89 -2.45
C PHE A 67 -2.65 13.82 -2.54
N LYS A 68 -1.68 13.64 -1.65
CA LYS A 68 -0.45 14.44 -1.59
C LYS A 68 0.76 13.64 -2.07
N GLY A 69 1.83 14.34 -2.48
CA GLY A 69 3.08 13.71 -2.92
C GLY A 69 2.88 12.73 -4.08
N VAL A 70 1.99 13.07 -5.01
CA VAL A 70 1.62 12.19 -6.14
C VAL A 70 2.74 12.15 -7.16
N VAL A 71 3.28 10.96 -7.39
CA VAL A 71 4.30 10.69 -8.41
C VAL A 71 3.89 9.47 -9.22
N THR A 72 3.84 9.61 -10.54
CA THR A 72 3.62 8.50 -11.46
C THR A 72 4.95 7.90 -11.91
N TYR A 73 5.03 6.57 -12.00
CA TYR A 73 6.23 5.89 -12.48
C TYR A 73 5.89 4.94 -13.61
N ILE A 74 6.48 5.15 -14.77
CA ILE A 74 6.26 4.44 -16.03
C ILE A 74 4.79 4.34 -16.44
N GLN A 75 4.51 3.98 -17.69
CA GLN A 75 3.14 3.97 -18.24
C GLN A 75 2.25 2.82 -17.74
N SER A 76 2.82 1.85 -17.03
CA SER A 76 2.06 0.69 -16.54
C SER A 76 1.18 0.95 -15.30
N GLY A 77 1.00 2.24 -14.91
CA GLY A 77 0.08 2.62 -13.85
C GLY A 77 0.59 2.34 -12.44
N ASN A 78 1.73 2.93 -12.11
CA ASN A 78 2.23 2.96 -10.74
C ASN A 78 2.14 4.39 -10.24
N VAL A 79 1.40 4.61 -9.16
CA VAL A 79 1.22 5.94 -8.57
C VAL A 79 1.61 5.89 -7.10
N LEU A 80 2.65 6.63 -6.75
CA LEU A 80 3.01 6.88 -5.36
C LEU A 80 2.14 8.01 -4.84
N LEU A 81 1.71 7.91 -3.59
CA LEU A 81 0.86 8.90 -2.95
C LEU A 81 1.04 8.90 -1.43
N ARG A 82 0.61 9.97 -0.80
CA ARG A 82 0.51 10.08 0.66
C ARG A 82 -0.94 10.29 1.07
N SER A 83 -1.35 9.62 2.14
CA SER A 83 -2.69 9.72 2.71
C SER A 83 -2.65 9.60 4.22
N THR A 84 -3.58 10.27 4.89
CA THR A 84 -3.80 10.18 6.34
C THR A 84 -4.73 9.03 6.72
N GLY A 85 -5.36 8.38 5.75
CA GLY A 85 -6.27 7.25 5.99
C GLY A 85 -5.50 5.98 6.36
N SER A 86 -5.90 5.33 7.44
CA SER A 86 -5.34 4.05 7.91
C SER A 86 -5.99 2.83 7.27
N ASP A 87 -7.25 2.93 6.81
CA ASP A 87 -7.96 1.85 6.12
C ASP A 87 -7.54 1.78 4.65
N SER A 88 -6.63 0.87 4.35
CA SER A 88 -6.14 0.66 2.99
C SER A 88 -7.21 0.10 2.03
N ALA A 89 -8.23 -0.61 2.52
CA ALA A 89 -9.31 -1.13 1.70
C ALA A 89 -10.28 -0.01 1.28
N ALA A 90 -10.67 0.86 2.21
CA ALA A 90 -11.47 2.04 1.91
C ALA A 90 -10.72 2.99 0.96
N LEU A 91 -9.41 3.18 1.18
CA LEU A 91 -8.58 4.01 0.33
C LEU A 91 -8.49 3.45 -1.10
N ALA A 92 -8.32 2.14 -1.26
CA ALA A 92 -8.31 1.50 -2.57
C ALA A 92 -9.64 1.66 -3.30
N ARG A 93 -10.78 1.46 -2.61
CA ARG A 93 -12.12 1.69 -3.19
C ARG A 93 -12.31 3.13 -3.67
N ARG A 94 -11.96 4.11 -2.82
CA ARG A 94 -12.01 5.54 -3.19
C ARG A 94 -11.20 5.85 -4.44
N ILE A 95 -9.99 5.29 -4.56
CA ILE A 95 -9.15 5.45 -5.75
C ILE A 95 -9.82 4.81 -6.98
N GLU A 96 -10.38 3.62 -6.84
CA GLU A 96 -11.07 2.92 -7.94
C GLU A 96 -12.30 3.69 -8.43
N GLU A 97 -13.12 4.21 -7.53
CA GLU A 97 -14.28 5.03 -7.85
C GLU A 97 -13.88 6.32 -8.58
N MET A 98 -12.86 7.02 -8.05
CA MET A 98 -12.31 8.22 -8.66
C MET A 98 -11.79 7.97 -10.09
N LEU A 99 -11.01 6.92 -10.28
CA LEU A 99 -10.47 6.56 -11.59
C LEU A 99 -11.58 6.13 -12.58
N THR A 100 -12.56 5.38 -12.08
CA THR A 100 -13.70 4.92 -12.90
C THR A 100 -14.53 6.10 -13.37
N SER A 101 -14.84 7.06 -12.50
CA SER A 101 -15.62 8.25 -12.86
C SER A 101 -14.85 9.18 -13.81
N THR A 102 -13.52 9.31 -13.63
CA THR A 102 -12.71 10.24 -14.44
C THR A 102 -12.39 9.69 -15.82
N PHE A 103 -12.08 8.41 -15.94
CA PHE A 103 -11.56 7.83 -17.18
C PHE A 103 -12.52 6.86 -17.87
N GLY A 104 -13.71 6.61 -17.33
CA GLY A 104 -14.77 5.83 -17.97
C GLY A 104 -14.44 4.33 -18.14
N TYR A 105 -13.57 3.75 -17.30
CA TYR A 105 -13.27 2.32 -17.30
C TYR A 105 -13.39 1.73 -15.89
N GLN A 106 -13.69 0.46 -15.78
CA GLN A 106 -13.74 -0.21 -14.48
C GLN A 106 -12.33 -0.36 -13.91
N ALA A 107 -11.94 0.60 -13.08
CA ALA A 107 -10.63 0.61 -12.45
C ALA A 107 -10.48 -0.51 -11.41
N SER A 108 -9.29 -1.11 -11.37
CA SER A 108 -8.90 -2.03 -10.32
C SER A 108 -7.49 -1.68 -9.83
N VAL A 109 -7.35 -1.56 -8.52
CA VAL A 109 -6.12 -1.10 -7.89
C VAL A 109 -5.69 -2.06 -6.79
N VAL A 110 -4.41 -2.41 -6.79
CA VAL A 110 -3.78 -3.04 -5.63
C VAL A 110 -2.97 -1.96 -4.90
N LEU A 111 -3.42 -1.60 -3.72
CA LEU A 111 -2.74 -0.62 -2.87
C LEU A 111 -1.75 -1.32 -1.94
N ARG A 112 -0.56 -0.74 -1.78
CA ARG A 112 0.44 -1.23 -0.83
C ARG A 112 1.07 -0.07 -0.06
N SER A 113 1.14 -0.19 1.26
CA SER A 113 1.91 0.74 2.08
C SER A 113 3.41 0.51 1.89
N ARG A 114 4.23 1.50 2.31
CA ARG A 114 5.69 1.37 2.30
C ARG A 114 6.16 0.13 3.06
N ALA A 115 5.59 -0.15 4.23
CA ALA A 115 5.94 -1.33 5.01
C ALA A 115 5.60 -2.65 4.27
N GLN A 116 4.46 -2.69 3.57
CA GLN A 116 4.10 -3.85 2.76
C GLN A 116 5.04 -4.02 1.56
N MET A 117 5.40 -2.93 0.87
CA MET A 117 6.36 -2.99 -0.24
C MET A 117 7.75 -3.42 0.22
N ARG A 118 8.20 -2.92 1.39
CA ARG A 118 9.45 -3.35 2.00
C ARG A 118 9.44 -4.85 2.31
N ALA A 119 8.37 -5.35 2.92
CA ALA A 119 8.21 -6.77 3.19
C ALA A 119 8.22 -7.63 1.91
N VAL A 120 7.68 -7.12 0.81
CA VAL A 120 7.75 -7.81 -0.50
C VAL A 120 9.19 -7.91 -1.00
N VAL A 121 9.99 -6.86 -0.83
CA VAL A 121 11.38 -6.88 -1.31
C VAL A 121 12.30 -7.69 -0.38
N GLU A 122 12.22 -7.47 0.93
CA GLU A 122 13.10 -8.12 1.91
C GLU A 122 12.82 -9.61 2.11
N ARG A 123 11.57 -10.05 1.87
CA ARG A 123 11.16 -11.46 2.00
C ARG A 123 11.02 -12.17 0.65
N ALA A 124 11.63 -11.62 -0.38
CA ALA A 124 11.73 -12.33 -1.66
C ALA A 124 12.46 -13.66 -1.46
N PRO A 125 12.10 -14.71 -2.19
CA PRO A 125 12.82 -15.99 -2.11
C PRO A 125 14.31 -15.82 -2.34
N GLU A 126 15.12 -16.63 -1.68
CA GLU A 126 16.57 -16.66 -1.90
C GLU A 126 16.88 -16.85 -3.40
N GLY A 127 17.82 -16.06 -3.90
CA GLY A 127 18.20 -16.07 -5.33
C GLY A 127 17.21 -15.34 -6.25
N PHE A 128 16.07 -14.80 -5.76
CA PHE A 128 15.12 -14.10 -6.61
C PHE A 128 15.67 -12.75 -7.09
N GLY A 129 15.74 -12.58 -8.41
CA GLY A 129 16.23 -11.35 -9.04
C GLY A 129 17.75 -11.27 -9.22
N VAL A 130 18.50 -12.34 -8.90
CA VAL A 130 19.97 -12.37 -8.94
C VAL A 130 20.51 -12.52 -10.37
N ASP A 131 19.81 -13.28 -11.21
CA ASP A 131 20.25 -13.55 -12.60
C ASP A 131 19.20 -13.05 -13.61
N PRO A 132 19.14 -11.74 -13.88
CA PRO A 132 18.17 -11.15 -14.81
C PRO A 132 18.47 -11.46 -16.28
N GLU A 133 19.67 -11.99 -16.61
CA GLU A 133 20.04 -12.39 -17.96
C GLU A 133 19.43 -13.76 -18.31
N ALA A 134 19.39 -14.69 -17.36
CA ALA A 134 18.78 -16.00 -17.55
C ALA A 134 17.30 -16.03 -17.25
N PHE A 135 16.82 -15.23 -16.31
CA PHE A 135 15.43 -15.28 -15.83
C PHE A 135 14.72 -13.93 -15.88
N ARG A 136 13.47 -13.96 -16.30
CA ARG A 136 12.55 -12.88 -16.05
C ARG A 136 11.89 -13.08 -14.68
N TYR A 137 11.98 -12.07 -13.83
CA TYR A 137 11.39 -12.05 -12.51
C TYR A 137 10.20 -11.08 -12.46
N ASP A 138 9.06 -11.59 -12.08
CA ASP A 138 7.83 -10.78 -11.92
C ASP A 138 7.23 -11.01 -10.53
N VAL A 139 6.68 -9.96 -9.93
CA VAL A 139 5.88 -10.02 -8.70
C VAL A 139 4.41 -9.85 -9.08
N ILE A 140 3.60 -10.82 -8.73
CA ILE A 140 2.15 -10.81 -8.92
C ILE A 140 1.53 -10.32 -7.62
N PHE A 141 1.11 -9.08 -7.58
CA PHE A 141 0.42 -8.47 -6.45
C PHE A 141 -1.05 -8.90 -6.44
N LEU A 142 -1.54 -9.30 -5.28
CA LEU A 142 -2.88 -9.84 -5.12
C LEU A 142 -3.78 -8.80 -4.44
N LYS A 143 -4.98 -8.60 -5.01
CA LYS A 143 -6.03 -7.80 -4.39
C LYS A 143 -6.84 -8.69 -3.45
N GLU A 144 -7.08 -8.23 -2.23
CA GLU A 144 -7.96 -8.94 -1.30
C GLU A 144 -9.38 -9.07 -1.87
N PRO A 145 -10.07 -10.17 -1.60
CA PRO A 145 -9.72 -11.24 -0.63
C PRO A 145 -8.85 -12.38 -1.21
N LEU A 146 -8.28 -12.25 -2.43
CA LEU A 146 -7.46 -13.31 -3.02
C LEU A 146 -6.19 -13.56 -2.21
N THR A 147 -6.06 -14.76 -1.66
CA THR A 147 -4.88 -15.17 -0.88
C THR A 147 -3.79 -15.75 -1.77
N ALA A 148 -2.52 -15.64 -1.34
CA ALA A 148 -1.39 -16.22 -2.07
C ALA A 148 -1.51 -17.74 -2.22
N ARG A 149 -2.07 -18.43 -1.21
CA ARG A 149 -2.30 -19.88 -1.25
C ARG A 149 -3.34 -20.26 -2.32
N ALA A 150 -4.42 -19.49 -2.45
CA ALA A 150 -5.44 -19.73 -3.47
C ALA A 150 -4.91 -19.41 -4.86
N ALA A 151 -4.21 -18.28 -5.01
CA ALA A 151 -3.62 -17.87 -6.27
C ALA A 151 -2.57 -18.87 -6.78
N LEU A 152 -1.70 -19.37 -5.89
CA LEU A 152 -0.66 -20.35 -6.23
C LEU A 152 -1.23 -21.64 -6.84
N LYS A 153 -2.38 -22.09 -6.33
CA LYS A 153 -3.04 -23.30 -6.85
C LYS A 153 -3.57 -23.14 -8.28
N SER A 154 -3.85 -21.90 -8.69
CA SER A 154 -4.50 -21.60 -9.96
C SER A 154 -3.51 -21.11 -11.03
N VAL A 155 -2.32 -20.63 -10.64
CA VAL A 155 -1.31 -20.14 -11.58
C VAL A 155 -0.63 -21.33 -12.27
N PRO A 156 -0.76 -21.46 -13.60
CA PRO A 156 -0.14 -22.56 -14.32
C PRO A 156 1.37 -22.35 -14.44
N THR A 157 2.10 -23.41 -14.23
CA THR A 157 3.57 -23.44 -14.38
C THR A 157 4.02 -24.60 -15.26
N ARG A 158 5.17 -24.44 -15.91
CA ARG A 158 5.84 -25.53 -16.61
C ARG A 158 7.13 -25.88 -15.87
N GLN A 159 7.26 -27.13 -15.47
CA GLN A 159 8.46 -27.63 -14.80
C GLN A 159 9.73 -27.36 -15.64
N GLY A 160 10.79 -26.88 -15.00
CA GLY A 160 12.05 -26.53 -15.64
C GLY A 160 12.02 -25.28 -16.53
N VAL A 161 10.90 -24.52 -16.50
CA VAL A 161 10.76 -23.22 -17.20
C VAL A 161 10.26 -22.15 -16.26
N ASP A 162 9.19 -22.46 -15.51
CA ASP A 162 8.51 -21.53 -14.62
C ASP A 162 8.68 -21.98 -13.17
N GLU A 163 8.90 -21.04 -12.29
CA GLU A 163 8.82 -21.23 -10.85
C GLU A 163 7.93 -20.16 -10.24
N VAL A 164 7.04 -20.53 -9.29
CA VAL A 164 6.19 -19.61 -8.57
C VAL A 164 6.21 -19.93 -7.09
N ARG A 165 6.48 -18.93 -6.26
CA ARG A 165 6.50 -19.05 -4.80
C ARG A 165 5.53 -18.05 -4.18
N ALA A 166 4.83 -18.47 -3.12
CA ALA A 166 3.91 -17.62 -2.38
C ALA A 166 4.65 -16.70 -1.42
N GLY A 167 4.23 -15.44 -1.38
CA GLY A 167 4.62 -14.45 -0.37
C GLY A 167 3.39 -13.82 0.29
N ARG A 168 3.60 -12.86 1.19
CA ARG A 168 2.49 -12.17 1.86
C ARG A 168 1.80 -11.20 0.90
N GLY A 169 0.62 -11.58 0.41
CA GLY A 169 -0.18 -10.79 -0.53
C GLY A 169 0.42 -10.69 -1.95
N VAL A 170 1.38 -11.55 -2.28
CA VAL A 170 2.03 -11.63 -3.59
C VAL A 170 2.36 -13.07 -3.96
N LEU A 171 2.61 -13.29 -5.27
CA LEU A 171 3.39 -14.42 -5.74
C LEU A 171 4.66 -13.89 -6.41
N TYR A 172 5.77 -14.56 -6.17
CA TYR A 172 7.03 -14.35 -6.89
C TYR A 172 7.11 -15.35 -8.02
N SER A 173 7.28 -14.88 -9.23
CA SER A 173 7.40 -15.76 -10.40
C SER A 173 8.68 -15.52 -11.14
N SER A 174 9.40 -16.59 -11.47
CA SER A 174 10.56 -16.57 -12.35
C SER A 174 10.28 -17.41 -13.58
N ARG A 175 10.80 -16.97 -14.71
CA ARG A 175 10.68 -17.67 -16.00
C ARG A 175 12.00 -17.66 -16.73
N LEU A 176 12.44 -18.81 -17.16
CA LEU A 176 13.66 -18.97 -17.96
C LEU A 176 13.50 -18.28 -19.32
N ILE A 177 14.34 -17.31 -19.64
CA ILE A 177 14.21 -16.45 -20.83
C ILE A 177 14.38 -17.26 -22.11
N ILE A 178 15.40 -18.10 -22.17
CA ILE A 178 15.71 -18.94 -23.37
C ILE A 178 14.56 -19.91 -23.71
N ARG A 179 13.67 -20.21 -22.73
CA ARG A 179 12.51 -21.10 -22.90
C ARG A 179 11.20 -20.38 -22.72
N ALA A 180 11.16 -19.05 -22.88
CA ALA A 180 9.98 -18.22 -22.63
C ALA A 180 8.74 -18.65 -23.45
N ALA A 181 8.92 -19.12 -24.68
CA ALA A 181 7.83 -19.62 -25.51
C ALA A 181 7.13 -20.87 -24.94
N GLN A 182 7.81 -21.62 -24.04
CA GLN A 182 7.28 -22.81 -23.40
C GLN A 182 6.61 -22.49 -22.04
N SER A 183 6.71 -21.26 -21.56
CA SER A 183 6.16 -20.84 -20.27
C SER A 183 4.63 -20.92 -20.25
N HIS A 184 4.09 -21.36 -19.14
CA HIS A 184 2.65 -21.34 -18.88
C HIS A 184 2.22 -20.08 -18.12
N LEU A 185 3.12 -19.27 -17.59
CA LEU A 185 2.80 -18.06 -16.87
C LEU A 185 2.05 -17.02 -17.70
N SER A 186 2.25 -17.01 -19.04
CA SER A 186 1.49 -16.14 -19.93
C SER A 186 -0.01 -16.44 -19.93
N LYS A 187 -0.41 -17.67 -19.57
CA LYS A 187 -1.82 -18.08 -19.49
C LYS A 187 -2.54 -17.48 -18.29
N VAL A 188 -1.82 -16.92 -17.30
CA VAL A 188 -2.42 -16.33 -16.10
C VAL A 188 -3.39 -15.20 -16.44
N VAL A 189 -3.12 -14.46 -17.53
CA VAL A 189 -3.96 -13.32 -17.95
C VAL A 189 -5.36 -13.75 -18.42
N SER A 190 -5.56 -15.01 -18.82
CA SER A 190 -6.85 -15.56 -19.23
C SER A 190 -7.64 -16.19 -18.06
N LEU A 191 -7.05 -16.27 -16.86
CA LEU A 191 -7.72 -16.87 -15.70
C LEU A 191 -8.70 -15.87 -15.07
N PRO A 192 -9.87 -16.33 -14.57
CA PRO A 192 -10.82 -15.46 -13.87
C PRO A 192 -10.18 -14.73 -12.67
N ILE A 193 -9.29 -15.40 -11.92
CA ILE A 193 -8.59 -14.82 -10.76
C ILE A 193 -7.65 -13.67 -11.15
N TYR A 194 -7.27 -13.54 -12.42
CA TYR A 194 -6.41 -12.44 -12.88
C TYR A 194 -7.05 -11.07 -12.68
N GLN A 195 -8.38 -10.99 -12.56
CA GLN A 195 -9.07 -9.74 -12.21
C GLN A 195 -8.65 -9.20 -10.84
N SER A 196 -8.18 -10.07 -9.95
CA SER A 196 -7.68 -9.71 -8.62
C SER A 196 -6.14 -9.70 -8.56
N MET A 197 -5.46 -9.54 -9.69
CA MET A 197 -3.99 -9.55 -9.77
C MET A 197 -3.48 -8.36 -10.56
N THR A 198 -2.31 -7.87 -10.20
CA THR A 198 -1.52 -7.00 -11.08
C THR A 198 -0.06 -7.41 -11.04
N ILE A 199 0.62 -7.36 -12.18
CA ILE A 199 1.97 -7.89 -12.33
C ILE A 199 2.94 -6.73 -12.52
N ARG A 200 4.06 -6.76 -11.78
CA ARG A 200 5.19 -5.84 -11.95
C ARG A 200 6.48 -6.65 -12.00
N ASN A 201 7.37 -6.28 -12.91
CA ASN A 201 8.69 -6.92 -12.90
C ASN A 201 9.48 -6.52 -11.64
N TRP A 202 10.48 -7.32 -11.32
CA TRP A 202 11.30 -7.13 -10.11
C TRP A 202 11.96 -5.76 -10.06
N LYS A 203 12.54 -5.30 -11.18
CA LYS A 203 13.18 -3.97 -11.28
C LYS A 203 12.16 -2.84 -10.96
N THR A 204 10.94 -2.92 -11.48
CA THR A 204 9.88 -1.96 -11.15
C THR A 204 9.54 -2.02 -9.66
N THR A 205 9.38 -3.23 -9.10
CA THR A 205 9.02 -3.42 -7.69
C THR A 205 10.05 -2.81 -6.75
N THR A 206 11.34 -3.08 -6.96
CA THR A 206 12.44 -2.52 -6.15
C THR A 206 12.61 -1.02 -6.35
N THR A 207 12.40 -0.51 -7.58
CA THR A 207 12.44 0.93 -7.85
C THR A 207 11.31 1.66 -7.12
N LEU A 208 10.10 1.12 -7.11
CA LEU A 208 8.97 1.70 -6.39
C LEU A 208 9.25 1.78 -4.90
N LEU A 209 9.81 0.74 -4.27
CA LEU A 209 10.20 0.79 -2.87
C LEU A 209 11.24 1.88 -2.62
N ARG A 210 12.30 1.95 -3.42
CA ARG A 210 13.33 3.00 -3.32
C ARG A 210 12.73 4.40 -3.41
N MET A 211 11.81 4.63 -4.34
CA MET A 211 11.10 5.92 -4.48
C MET A 211 10.23 6.25 -3.26
N MET A 212 9.67 5.24 -2.57
CA MET A 212 8.90 5.43 -1.33
C MET A 212 9.80 5.71 -0.12
N ASP A 213 11.06 5.31 -0.16
CA ASP A 213 12.04 5.51 0.91
C ASP A 213 12.79 6.85 0.78
N GLU A 214 12.79 7.49 -0.41
CA GLU A 214 13.41 8.80 -0.62
C GLU A 214 12.61 9.88 0.14
N PRO A 215 13.20 10.57 1.13
CA PRO A 215 12.54 11.69 1.79
C PRO A 215 12.47 12.89 0.85
N GLY A 216 11.27 13.42 0.62
CA GLY A 216 11.13 14.81 0.15
C GLY A 216 11.08 15.06 -1.35
N ARG A 217 10.50 14.19 -2.16
CA ARG A 217 9.95 14.66 -3.46
C ARG A 217 8.53 15.16 -3.23
N SER A 218 8.49 16.40 -2.70
CA SER A 218 7.27 17.24 -2.56
C SER A 218 6.90 17.80 -3.91
#